data_66b993d98ae18952f706765e0bf4a657
#
_entry.id   66b993d98ae18952f706765e0bf4a657
#
_cell.length_a   1.000
_cell.length_b   1.000
_cell.length_c   1.000
_cell.angle_alpha   90.00
_cell.angle_beta   90.00
_cell.angle_gamma   90.00
#
_symmetry.space_group_name_H-M   'P 1'
#
loop_
_entity.id
_entity.type
_entity.pdbx_description
1 polymer ?
#
loop_
_entity_poly.entity_id
_entity_poly.type
_entity_poly.pdbx_seq_one_letter_code
_entity_poly.pdbx_strand_id
1 'polypeptide(L)'
;MKVSQNKIDDLNLELTIEVEAADYAEIERKKLAERKRNADFKGFRKGMAPASLIKKFFGEQCLVEAVNQVLSQALDAHIKDNSLRIIGEPLSSENQPEVEWTDGNNFTFVFDLGLYPEINFDVVKDDKVPSYTVTVSAKDKATMVENLKKYYEEKNKSAEEQSAAKEEKSDEDIEKEAAERLEAQFKNEAEWRLSKDIRDYFVNKAGISLPEAFLKRWLLVANQGKVTKEDIEKEFDAFLADFRWQLVRGYLMKKYNLKIDEKDLHEAAEAFVTYQYAMYGLGNLPKEMIQEAVVNVLKNQEQVQRIAENVEDSKVMSKLKEEITLEPTKITSLKFKDLK
;
A
#
# COMPACT_ATOMS: atom_id res chain seq x y z
N MET A 1 -9.97 -8.44 35.08
CA MET A 1 -9.11 -8.35 33.88
C MET A 1 -7.90 -7.46 34.16
N LYS A 2 -6.70 -7.89 33.77
CA LYS A 2 -5.45 -7.14 33.97
C LYS A 2 -4.70 -7.10 32.63
N VAL A 3 -4.20 -5.91 32.27
CA VAL A 3 -3.41 -5.70 31.07
C VAL A 3 -2.04 -5.20 31.48
N SER A 4 -0.99 -5.85 31.02
CA SER A 4 0.39 -5.47 31.26
C SER A 4 1.16 -5.42 29.94
N GLN A 5 2.07 -4.48 29.84
CA GLN A 5 2.91 -4.30 28.65
C GLN A 5 4.38 -4.44 29.01
N ASN A 6 5.12 -5.08 28.11
CA ASN A 6 6.56 -5.22 28.16
C ASN A 6 7.16 -4.62 26.89
N LYS A 7 7.85 -3.50 27.03
CA LYS A 7 8.55 -2.87 25.90
C LYS A 7 9.83 -3.65 25.62
N ILE A 8 9.87 -4.36 24.49
CA ILE A 8 11.05 -5.11 24.05
C ILE A 8 12.12 -4.14 23.53
N ASP A 9 11.71 -3.22 22.67
CA ASP A 9 12.50 -2.11 22.15
C ASP A 9 11.57 -0.96 21.71
N ASP A 10 12.09 0.03 20.99
CA ASP A 10 11.29 1.20 20.55
C ASP A 10 10.24 0.86 19.47
N LEU A 11 10.36 -0.27 18.82
CA LEU A 11 9.49 -0.70 17.71
C LEU A 11 8.67 -1.95 18.04
N ASN A 12 9.01 -2.67 19.11
CA ASN A 12 8.37 -3.92 19.48
C ASN A 12 7.85 -3.88 20.91
N LEU A 13 6.58 -4.17 21.07
CA LEU A 13 5.87 -4.22 22.36
C LEU A 13 5.19 -5.58 22.49
N GLU A 14 5.35 -6.20 23.64
CA GLU A 14 4.60 -7.39 24.03
C GLU A 14 3.50 -6.97 25.02
N LEU A 15 2.27 -7.40 24.76
CA LEU A 15 1.10 -7.10 25.58
C LEU A 15 0.53 -8.40 26.14
N THR A 16 0.48 -8.49 27.47
CA THR A 16 -0.15 -9.62 28.18
C THR A 16 -1.50 -9.20 28.72
N ILE A 17 -2.54 -9.95 28.41
CA ILE A 17 -3.92 -9.74 28.88
C ILE A 17 -4.35 -10.96 29.68
N GLU A 18 -4.61 -10.75 30.97
CA GLU A 18 -5.18 -11.75 31.88
C GLU A 18 -6.69 -11.51 31.97
N VAL A 19 -7.47 -12.47 31.48
CA VAL A 19 -8.94 -12.48 31.51
C VAL A 19 -9.39 -13.39 32.63
N GLU A 20 -10.06 -12.83 33.62
CA GLU A 20 -10.63 -13.58 34.73
C GLU A 20 -12.03 -14.11 34.39
N ALA A 21 -12.47 -15.21 35.05
CA ALA A 21 -13.79 -15.79 34.83
C ALA A 21 -14.93 -14.77 34.98
N ALA A 22 -14.82 -13.82 35.89
CA ALA A 22 -15.81 -12.76 36.10
C ALA A 22 -15.95 -11.80 34.91
N ASP A 23 -14.90 -11.64 34.09
CA ASP A 23 -14.89 -10.69 32.96
C ASP A 23 -15.76 -11.18 31.79
N TYR A 24 -15.82 -12.47 31.55
CA TYR A 24 -16.55 -13.06 30.41
C TYR A 24 -17.87 -13.75 30.77
N ALA A 25 -18.10 -14.09 32.05
CA ALA A 25 -19.23 -14.91 32.47
C ALA A 25 -20.60 -14.36 32.07
N GLU A 26 -20.79 -13.04 32.14
CA GLU A 26 -22.05 -12.42 31.71
C GLU A 26 -22.28 -12.50 30.21
N ILE A 27 -21.20 -12.33 29.43
CA ILE A 27 -21.24 -12.37 27.94
C ILE A 27 -21.51 -13.82 27.51
N GLU A 28 -20.82 -14.78 28.09
CA GLU A 28 -21.05 -16.21 27.83
C GLU A 28 -22.51 -16.60 28.13
N ARG A 29 -23.04 -16.19 29.30
CA ARG A 29 -24.43 -16.41 29.64
C ARG A 29 -25.41 -15.83 28.61
N LYS A 30 -25.18 -14.62 28.14
CA LYS A 30 -26.00 -13.98 27.08
C LYS A 30 -25.94 -14.78 25.78
N LYS A 31 -24.76 -15.22 25.37
CA LYS A 31 -24.56 -16.02 24.15
C LYS A 31 -25.24 -17.39 24.25
N LEU A 32 -25.09 -18.08 25.39
CA LEU A 32 -25.79 -19.35 25.65
C LEU A 32 -27.31 -19.17 25.63
N ALA A 33 -27.83 -18.08 26.20
CA ALA A 33 -29.27 -17.81 26.18
C ALA A 33 -29.78 -17.50 24.74
N GLU A 34 -28.98 -16.85 23.93
CA GLU A 34 -29.27 -16.62 22.50
C GLU A 34 -29.26 -17.94 21.71
N ARG A 35 -28.22 -18.75 21.88
CA ARG A 35 -28.15 -20.09 21.27
C ARG A 35 -29.34 -20.94 21.68
N LYS A 36 -29.74 -20.92 22.96
CA LYS A 36 -30.94 -21.61 23.44
C LYS A 36 -32.20 -21.19 22.69
N ARG A 37 -32.44 -19.89 22.48
CA ARG A 37 -33.64 -19.40 21.78
C ARG A 37 -33.70 -19.89 20.35
N ASN A 38 -32.55 -20.01 19.69
CA ASN A 38 -32.45 -20.31 18.26
C ASN A 38 -32.26 -21.82 17.97
N ALA A 39 -31.82 -22.59 18.96
CA ALA A 39 -31.52 -24.01 18.80
C ALA A 39 -32.79 -24.83 18.57
N ASP A 40 -32.72 -25.74 17.62
CA ASP A 40 -33.73 -26.78 17.36
C ASP A 40 -33.13 -28.17 17.66
N PHE A 41 -33.69 -28.82 18.63
CA PHE A 41 -33.25 -30.14 19.03
C PHE A 41 -34.41 -31.15 18.94
N LYS A 42 -34.12 -32.27 18.30
CA LYS A 42 -35.10 -33.37 18.17
C LYS A 42 -35.63 -33.77 19.56
N GLY A 43 -36.94 -33.70 19.74
CA GLY A 43 -37.62 -34.02 21.01
C GLY A 43 -37.91 -32.80 21.90
N PHE A 44 -37.50 -31.60 21.51
CA PHE A 44 -37.82 -30.37 22.25
C PHE A 44 -38.43 -29.33 21.31
N ARG A 45 -39.39 -28.53 21.80
CA ARG A 45 -39.84 -27.36 21.06
C ARG A 45 -38.71 -26.36 20.99
N LYS A 46 -38.58 -25.64 19.85
CA LYS A 46 -37.59 -24.60 19.64
C LYS A 46 -37.50 -23.65 20.84
N GLY A 47 -36.30 -23.45 21.36
CA GLY A 47 -36.03 -22.62 22.53
C GLY A 47 -36.30 -23.27 23.89
N MET A 48 -36.85 -24.51 23.96
CA MET A 48 -37.21 -25.20 25.19
C MET A 48 -36.22 -26.30 25.60
N ALA A 49 -35.11 -26.44 24.92
CA ALA A 49 -34.06 -27.37 25.29
C ALA A 49 -33.47 -27.06 26.70
N PRO A 50 -33.14 -28.06 27.52
CA PRO A 50 -32.51 -27.86 28.83
C PRO A 50 -31.18 -27.08 28.70
N ALA A 51 -30.87 -26.24 29.68
CA ALA A 51 -29.62 -25.45 29.68
C ALA A 51 -28.38 -26.34 29.65
N SER A 52 -28.42 -27.49 30.29
CA SER A 52 -27.34 -28.50 30.28
C SER A 52 -27.04 -29.03 28.86
N LEU A 53 -28.10 -29.26 28.09
CA LEU A 53 -27.97 -29.70 26.70
C LEU A 53 -27.34 -28.58 25.81
N ILE A 54 -27.81 -27.35 25.99
CA ILE A 54 -27.23 -26.18 25.27
C ILE A 54 -25.76 -26.02 25.63
N LYS A 55 -25.41 -26.09 26.92
CA LYS A 55 -24.02 -25.98 27.38
C LYS A 55 -23.14 -27.09 26.81
N LYS A 56 -23.67 -28.33 26.74
CA LYS A 56 -22.93 -29.46 26.15
C LYS A 56 -22.59 -29.27 24.67
N PHE A 57 -23.49 -28.66 23.87
CA PHE A 57 -23.31 -28.52 22.43
C PHE A 57 -22.68 -27.19 22.02
N PHE A 58 -22.90 -26.12 22.78
CA PHE A 58 -22.46 -24.75 22.40
C PHE A 58 -21.60 -24.08 23.47
N GLY A 59 -21.34 -24.76 24.62
CA GLY A 59 -20.65 -24.15 25.75
C GLY A 59 -19.25 -23.67 25.39
N GLU A 60 -18.43 -24.54 24.83
CA GLU A 60 -17.06 -24.19 24.42
C GLU A 60 -17.06 -23.08 23.39
N GLN A 61 -17.89 -23.14 22.35
CA GLN A 61 -18.00 -22.11 21.35
C GLN A 61 -18.43 -20.77 21.97
N CYS A 62 -19.44 -20.76 22.85
CA CYS A 62 -19.88 -19.52 23.49
C CYS A 62 -18.82 -18.95 24.45
N LEU A 63 -18.06 -19.81 25.13
CA LEU A 63 -16.93 -19.44 25.98
C LEU A 63 -15.85 -18.74 25.14
N VAL A 64 -15.38 -19.38 24.04
CA VAL A 64 -14.39 -18.81 23.12
C VAL A 64 -14.86 -17.48 22.56
N GLU A 65 -16.11 -17.41 22.11
CA GLU A 65 -16.69 -16.15 21.58
C GLU A 65 -16.79 -15.05 22.66
N ALA A 66 -17.08 -15.40 23.90
CA ALA A 66 -17.17 -14.44 25.02
C ALA A 66 -15.80 -13.91 25.42
N VAL A 67 -14.82 -14.81 25.56
CA VAL A 67 -13.44 -14.45 25.88
C VAL A 67 -12.83 -13.60 24.79
N ASN A 68 -12.98 -13.97 23.51
CA ASN A 68 -12.49 -13.18 22.39
C ASN A 68 -13.10 -11.78 22.34
N GLN A 69 -14.37 -11.64 22.68
CA GLN A 69 -15.04 -10.33 22.72
C GLN A 69 -14.43 -9.43 23.81
N VAL A 70 -14.21 -9.98 25.01
CA VAL A 70 -13.57 -9.23 26.13
C VAL A 70 -12.14 -8.88 25.77
N LEU A 71 -11.42 -9.83 25.18
CA LEU A 71 -10.03 -9.68 24.78
C LEU A 71 -9.86 -8.57 23.74
N SER A 72 -10.70 -8.56 22.69
CA SER A 72 -10.68 -7.51 21.67
C SER A 72 -10.97 -6.13 22.26
N GLN A 73 -11.98 -6.03 23.13
CA GLN A 73 -12.30 -4.78 23.80
C GLN A 73 -11.15 -4.25 24.66
N ALA A 74 -10.47 -5.15 25.38
CA ALA A 74 -9.34 -4.80 26.23
C ALA A 74 -8.14 -4.32 25.41
N LEU A 75 -7.86 -5.01 24.30
CA LEU A 75 -6.80 -4.69 23.38
C LEU A 75 -7.00 -3.31 22.76
N ASP A 76 -8.21 -3.08 22.21
CA ASP A 76 -8.58 -1.80 21.59
C ASP A 76 -8.53 -0.64 22.60
N ALA A 77 -9.04 -0.85 23.81
CA ALA A 77 -9.00 0.12 24.88
C ALA A 77 -7.55 0.46 25.26
N HIS A 78 -6.70 -0.56 25.44
CA HIS A 78 -5.31 -0.35 25.83
C HIS A 78 -4.51 0.41 24.76
N ILE A 79 -4.67 0.06 23.49
CA ILE A 79 -4.05 0.74 22.34
C ILE A 79 -4.47 2.21 22.32
N LYS A 80 -5.76 2.49 22.50
CA LYS A 80 -6.32 3.84 22.47
C LYS A 80 -5.89 4.68 23.67
N ASP A 81 -6.00 4.13 24.89
CA ASP A 81 -5.71 4.85 26.14
C ASP A 81 -4.23 5.21 26.24
N ASN A 82 -3.35 4.37 25.71
CA ASN A 82 -1.91 4.63 25.66
C ASN A 82 -1.48 5.33 24.36
N SER A 83 -2.42 5.68 23.47
CA SER A 83 -2.13 6.32 22.18
C SER A 83 -1.07 5.59 21.36
N LEU A 84 -1.06 4.25 21.43
CA LEU A 84 -0.10 3.42 20.74
C LEU A 84 -0.35 3.48 19.24
N ARG A 85 0.69 3.80 18.48
CA ARG A 85 0.65 3.79 17.01
C ARG A 85 1.20 2.46 16.54
N ILE A 86 0.31 1.50 16.28
CA ILE A 86 0.67 0.14 15.87
C ILE A 86 0.69 -0.02 14.36
N ILE A 87 1.60 -0.84 13.85
CA ILE A 87 1.68 -1.24 12.44
C ILE A 87 0.87 -2.53 12.27
N GLY A 88 -0.11 -2.48 11.38
CA GLY A 88 -0.99 -3.63 11.13
C GLY A 88 -1.85 -3.98 12.35
N GLU A 89 -2.08 -5.28 12.54
CA GLU A 89 -2.86 -5.82 13.65
C GLU A 89 -1.94 -6.52 14.67
N PRO A 90 -2.29 -6.51 15.97
CA PRO A 90 -1.60 -7.32 16.97
C PRO A 90 -1.57 -8.79 16.58
N LEU A 91 -0.43 -9.44 16.74
CA LEU A 91 -0.25 -10.87 16.48
C LEU A 91 -0.19 -11.64 17.78
N SER A 92 -0.75 -12.84 17.82
CA SER A 92 -0.50 -13.75 18.93
C SER A 92 1.00 -14.01 19.06
N SER A 93 1.55 -13.85 20.26
CA SER A 93 2.98 -14.03 20.49
C SER A 93 3.40 -15.48 20.26
N GLU A 94 4.65 -15.69 19.85
CA GLU A 94 5.24 -17.03 19.79
C GLU A 94 5.41 -17.64 21.19
N ASN A 95 5.40 -16.80 22.22
CA ASN A 95 5.45 -17.19 23.64
C ASN A 95 4.06 -17.38 24.24
N GLN A 96 2.98 -17.42 23.45
CA GLN A 96 1.62 -17.63 23.91
C GLN A 96 1.52 -18.96 24.64
N PRO A 97 1.12 -18.98 25.92
CA PRO A 97 0.88 -20.24 26.64
C PRO A 97 -0.29 -20.98 26.03
N GLU A 98 -0.28 -22.32 26.18
CA GLU A 98 -1.40 -23.16 25.76
C GLU A 98 -2.67 -22.79 26.53
N VAL A 99 -3.80 -22.66 25.81
CA VAL A 99 -5.07 -22.23 26.38
C VAL A 99 -5.99 -23.40 26.55
N GLU A 100 -6.30 -23.77 27.82
CA GLU A 100 -7.31 -24.77 28.15
C GLU A 100 -8.69 -24.09 28.23
N TRP A 101 -9.53 -24.31 27.21
CA TRP A 101 -10.87 -23.73 27.11
C TRP A 101 -11.86 -24.45 28.06
N THR A 102 -11.74 -24.18 29.35
CA THR A 102 -12.63 -24.71 30.39
C THR A 102 -13.40 -23.57 31.06
N ASP A 103 -14.72 -23.73 31.18
CA ASP A 103 -15.59 -22.73 31.82
C ASP A 103 -15.16 -22.49 33.28
N GLY A 104 -15.10 -21.21 33.65
CA GLY A 104 -14.66 -20.78 34.98
C GLY A 104 -13.14 -20.60 35.12
N ASN A 105 -12.33 -20.94 34.10
CA ASN A 105 -10.89 -20.71 34.13
C ASN A 105 -10.54 -19.24 33.83
N ASN A 106 -9.39 -18.83 34.33
CA ASN A 106 -8.74 -17.59 33.89
C ASN A 106 -7.88 -17.90 32.66
N PHE A 107 -7.78 -16.94 31.75
CA PHE A 107 -7.04 -17.08 30.52
C PHE A 107 -5.95 -15.99 30.41
N THR A 108 -4.80 -16.36 29.88
CA THR A 108 -3.70 -15.44 29.63
C THR A 108 -3.40 -15.43 28.13
N PHE A 109 -3.43 -14.23 27.55
CA PHE A 109 -3.11 -14.01 26.13
C PHE A 109 -1.94 -13.06 26.02
N VAL A 110 -1.02 -13.41 25.13
CA VAL A 110 0.17 -12.62 24.85
C VAL A 110 0.17 -12.20 23.38
N PHE A 111 0.32 -10.92 23.12
CA PHE A 111 0.33 -10.33 21.80
C PHE A 111 1.63 -9.58 21.54
N ASP A 112 2.16 -9.75 20.35
CA ASP A 112 3.24 -8.93 19.82
C ASP A 112 2.65 -7.78 18.98
N LEU A 113 3.10 -6.57 19.22
CA LEU A 113 2.72 -5.36 18.51
C LEU A 113 3.94 -4.72 17.88
N GLY A 114 3.87 -4.43 16.58
CA GLY A 114 4.83 -3.58 15.91
C GLY A 114 4.42 -2.11 16.05
N LEU A 115 5.33 -1.24 16.43
CA LEU A 115 5.07 0.17 16.61
C LEU A 115 5.60 1.00 15.43
N TYR A 116 4.88 2.07 15.09
CA TYR A 116 5.39 3.06 14.16
C TYR A 116 6.60 3.77 14.75
N PRO A 117 7.68 3.94 13.96
CA PRO A 117 8.84 4.71 14.39
C PRO A 117 8.48 6.19 14.57
N GLU A 118 9.21 6.87 15.43
CA GLU A 118 9.19 8.32 15.48
C GLU A 118 10.03 8.88 14.32
N ILE A 119 9.42 9.77 13.54
CA ILE A 119 10.05 10.39 12.39
C ILE A 119 10.22 11.89 12.70
N ASN A 120 11.45 12.35 12.65
CA ASN A 120 11.76 13.77 12.85
C ASN A 120 12.97 14.15 12.01
N PHE A 121 12.76 14.91 10.95
CA PHE A 121 13.80 15.50 10.13
C PHE A 121 13.33 16.82 9.51
N ASP A 122 14.29 17.67 9.14
CA ASP A 122 14.01 18.90 8.42
C ASP A 122 14.42 18.78 6.95
N VAL A 123 13.62 19.40 6.10
CA VAL A 123 13.95 19.62 4.69
C VAL A 123 14.54 21.01 4.58
N VAL A 124 15.74 21.11 4.04
CA VAL A 124 16.49 22.37 3.96
C VAL A 124 17.07 22.58 2.56
N LYS A 125 17.42 23.81 2.23
CA LYS A 125 18.04 24.13 0.93
C LYS A 125 19.40 23.45 0.70
N ASP A 126 20.06 23.03 1.76
CA ASP A 126 21.31 22.26 1.69
C ASP A 126 21.11 20.80 1.30
N ASP A 127 19.86 20.30 1.29
CA ASP A 127 19.52 19.01 0.71
C ASP A 127 19.69 19.10 -0.81
N LYS A 128 20.60 18.29 -1.34
CA LYS A 128 20.99 18.33 -2.76
C LYS A 128 20.69 17.02 -3.45
N VAL A 129 19.99 17.10 -4.56
CA VAL A 129 19.66 15.91 -5.38
C VAL A 129 20.01 16.22 -6.83
N PRO A 130 20.66 15.29 -7.56
CA PRO A 130 21.01 15.52 -8.97
C PRO A 130 19.76 15.58 -9.85
N SER A 131 19.71 16.57 -10.73
CA SER A 131 18.69 16.71 -11.77
C SER A 131 19.36 16.52 -13.12
N TYR A 132 19.04 15.41 -13.79
CA TYR A 132 19.73 15.01 -15.00
C TYR A 132 19.16 15.69 -16.26
N THR A 133 20.08 16.21 -17.08
CA THR A 133 19.80 16.59 -18.47
C THR A 133 20.52 15.61 -19.36
N VAL A 134 19.75 14.77 -20.07
CA VAL A 134 20.31 13.68 -20.87
C VAL A 134 20.61 14.16 -22.28
N THR A 135 21.87 14.02 -22.69
CA THR A 135 22.29 14.25 -24.08
C THR A 135 22.17 12.97 -24.87
N VAL A 136 21.33 12.97 -25.89
CA VAL A 136 21.07 11.79 -26.74
C VAL A 136 22.30 11.43 -27.55
N SER A 137 22.73 10.17 -27.54
CA SER A 137 23.87 9.69 -28.30
C SER A 137 23.52 9.51 -29.78
N ALA A 138 24.54 9.61 -30.66
CA ALA A 138 24.36 9.33 -32.08
C ALA A 138 23.84 7.90 -32.33
N LYS A 139 24.25 6.94 -31.49
CA LYS A 139 23.79 5.55 -31.59
C LYS A 139 22.30 5.43 -31.28
N ASP A 140 21.80 6.08 -30.23
CA ASP A 140 20.37 6.05 -29.91
C ASP A 140 19.53 6.70 -31.01
N LYS A 141 20.03 7.81 -31.60
CA LYS A 141 19.38 8.46 -32.75
C LYS A 141 19.30 7.54 -33.96
N ALA A 142 20.43 6.91 -34.35
CA ALA A 142 20.45 5.98 -35.47
C ALA A 142 19.49 4.79 -35.26
N THR A 143 19.46 4.21 -34.05
CA THR A 143 18.54 3.11 -33.71
C THR A 143 17.09 3.55 -33.79
N MET A 144 16.74 4.73 -33.30
CA MET A 144 15.37 5.25 -33.35
C MET A 144 14.92 5.52 -34.80
N VAL A 145 15.79 6.11 -35.62
CA VAL A 145 15.53 6.33 -37.04
C VAL A 145 15.27 5.01 -37.75
N GLU A 146 16.10 4.00 -37.52
CA GLU A 146 15.92 2.67 -38.12
C GLU A 146 14.57 2.04 -37.71
N ASN A 147 14.22 2.13 -36.42
CA ASN A 147 12.96 1.61 -35.91
C ASN A 147 11.75 2.35 -36.52
N LEU A 148 11.82 3.66 -36.65
CA LEU A 148 10.76 4.46 -37.27
C LEU A 148 10.60 4.14 -38.77
N LYS A 149 11.71 3.97 -39.50
CA LYS A 149 11.64 3.55 -40.92
C LYS A 149 10.93 2.21 -41.05
N LYS A 150 11.30 1.22 -40.26
CA LYS A 150 10.63 -0.11 -40.23
C LYS A 150 9.14 0.01 -39.89
N TYR A 151 8.81 0.82 -38.88
CA TYR A 151 7.42 1.06 -38.50
C TYR A 151 6.57 1.65 -39.64
N TYR A 152 7.10 2.67 -40.34
CA TYR A 152 6.39 3.28 -41.47
C TYR A 152 6.31 2.34 -42.69
N GLU A 153 7.34 1.53 -42.95
CA GLU A 153 7.30 0.50 -43.99
C GLU A 153 6.22 -0.54 -43.71
N GLU A 154 6.14 -1.07 -42.49
CA GLU A 154 5.11 -2.03 -42.09
C GLU A 154 3.71 -1.43 -42.13
N LYS A 155 3.56 -0.20 -41.64
CA LYS A 155 2.30 0.53 -41.66
C LYS A 155 1.81 0.74 -43.09
N ASN A 156 2.71 1.12 -44.01
CA ASN A 156 2.37 1.35 -45.41
C ASN A 156 2.05 0.05 -46.17
N LYS A 157 2.71 -1.08 -45.85
CA LYS A 157 2.32 -2.40 -46.38
C LYS A 157 0.91 -2.79 -45.93
N SER A 158 0.60 -2.62 -44.67
CA SER A 158 -0.73 -2.87 -44.14
C SER A 158 -1.81 -1.95 -44.73
N ALA A 159 -1.48 -0.69 -45.00
CA ALA A 159 -2.35 0.26 -45.67
C ALA A 159 -2.63 -0.15 -47.16
N GLU A 160 -1.61 -0.65 -47.86
CA GLU A 160 -1.78 -1.21 -49.23
C GLU A 160 -2.76 -2.37 -49.25
N GLU A 161 -2.60 -3.33 -48.33
CA GLU A 161 -3.48 -4.51 -48.21
C GLU A 161 -4.94 -4.09 -47.92
N GLN A 162 -5.15 -2.99 -47.19
CA GLN A 162 -6.47 -2.48 -46.83
C GLN A 162 -6.99 -1.39 -47.78
N SER A 163 -6.28 -1.08 -48.85
CA SER A 163 -6.61 0.00 -49.82
C SER A 163 -6.74 1.40 -49.14
N ALA A 164 -5.96 1.62 -48.07
CA ALA A 164 -5.92 2.88 -47.34
C ALA A 164 -4.78 3.80 -47.83
N ALA A 165 -4.85 5.07 -47.48
CA ALA A 165 -3.82 6.04 -47.85
C ALA A 165 -2.48 5.74 -47.14
N LYS A 166 -1.37 5.75 -47.89
CA LYS A 166 -0.02 5.63 -47.37
C LYS A 166 0.41 6.91 -46.65
N GLU A 167 1.17 6.76 -45.61
CA GLU A 167 1.83 7.85 -44.90
C GLU A 167 3.30 7.92 -45.35
N GLU A 168 3.56 8.69 -46.40
CA GLU A 168 4.94 8.93 -46.88
C GLU A 168 5.60 10.02 -46.02
N LYS A 169 6.67 9.68 -45.32
CA LYS A 169 7.51 10.63 -44.60
C LYS A 169 8.89 10.68 -45.23
N SER A 170 9.43 11.89 -45.37
CA SER A 170 10.81 12.06 -45.82
C SER A 170 11.80 11.58 -44.78
N ASP A 171 13.03 11.23 -45.17
CA ASP A 171 14.10 10.89 -44.24
C ASP A 171 14.35 11.98 -43.21
N GLU A 172 14.24 13.25 -43.60
CA GLU A 172 14.41 14.42 -42.71
C GLU A 172 13.28 14.47 -41.66
N ASP A 173 12.02 14.17 -42.04
CA ASP A 173 10.89 14.14 -41.13
C ASP A 173 11.03 12.98 -40.11
N ILE A 174 11.53 11.82 -40.57
CA ILE A 174 11.80 10.67 -39.68
C ILE A 174 12.93 10.98 -38.69
N GLU A 175 14.01 11.62 -39.14
CA GLU A 175 15.11 12.05 -38.28
C GLU A 175 14.65 13.06 -37.21
N LYS A 176 13.82 14.02 -37.61
CA LYS A 176 13.24 15.01 -36.70
C LYS A 176 12.32 14.37 -35.70
N GLU A 177 11.42 13.51 -36.15
CA GLU A 177 10.53 12.72 -35.24
C GLU A 177 11.31 11.84 -34.27
N ALA A 178 12.38 11.19 -34.76
CA ALA A 178 13.25 10.38 -33.90
C ALA A 178 13.91 11.23 -32.81
N ALA A 179 14.37 12.43 -33.15
CA ALA A 179 14.98 13.34 -32.19
C ALA A 179 13.95 13.81 -31.14
N GLU A 180 12.75 14.24 -31.58
CA GLU A 180 11.68 14.68 -30.67
C GLU A 180 11.21 13.55 -29.73
N ARG A 181 11.03 12.34 -30.25
CA ARG A 181 10.63 11.17 -29.45
C ARG A 181 11.69 10.81 -28.40
N LEU A 182 12.97 10.80 -28.78
CA LEU A 182 14.06 10.51 -27.85
C LEU A 182 14.20 11.60 -26.79
N GLU A 183 14.07 12.88 -27.16
CA GLU A 183 14.12 13.97 -26.20
C GLU A 183 12.98 13.86 -25.18
N ALA A 184 11.76 13.61 -25.63
CA ALA A 184 10.60 13.40 -24.77
C ALA A 184 10.78 12.17 -23.88
N GLN A 185 11.29 11.06 -24.43
CA GLN A 185 11.57 9.83 -23.67
C GLN A 185 12.58 10.09 -22.56
N PHE A 186 13.75 10.65 -22.88
CA PHE A 186 14.80 10.87 -21.87
C PHE A 186 14.41 11.95 -20.87
N LYS A 187 13.59 12.93 -21.26
CA LYS A 187 13.02 13.86 -20.30
C LYS A 187 12.13 13.19 -19.28
N ASN A 188 11.24 12.29 -19.73
CA ASN A 188 10.38 11.53 -18.82
C ASN A 188 11.18 10.58 -17.94
N GLU A 189 12.18 9.90 -18.50
CA GLU A 189 13.07 9.02 -17.73
C GLU A 189 13.89 9.81 -16.69
N ALA A 190 14.36 11.01 -17.02
CA ALA A 190 15.09 11.88 -16.10
C ALA A 190 14.19 12.40 -14.96
N GLU A 191 12.93 12.75 -15.24
CA GLU A 191 11.94 13.13 -14.22
C GLU A 191 11.59 11.96 -13.28
N TRP A 192 11.43 10.77 -13.85
CA TRP A 192 11.21 9.56 -13.05
C TRP A 192 12.42 9.28 -12.14
N ARG A 193 13.64 9.40 -12.70
CA ARG A 193 14.88 9.22 -11.94
C ARG A 193 15.02 10.26 -10.83
N LEU A 194 14.74 11.51 -11.11
CA LEU A 194 14.75 12.58 -10.11
C LEU A 194 13.78 12.27 -8.96
N SER A 195 12.59 11.81 -9.29
CA SER A 195 11.59 11.44 -8.27
C SER A 195 12.08 10.26 -7.41
N LYS A 196 12.73 9.26 -8.02
CA LYS A 196 13.36 8.16 -7.31
C LYS A 196 14.49 8.66 -6.40
N ASP A 197 15.41 9.47 -6.92
CA ASP A 197 16.56 9.97 -6.17
C ASP A 197 16.14 10.85 -4.98
N ILE A 198 15.09 11.69 -5.13
CA ILE A 198 14.48 12.45 -4.03
C ILE A 198 13.92 11.51 -2.97
N ARG A 199 13.19 10.48 -3.40
CA ARG A 199 12.59 9.47 -2.52
C ARG A 199 13.67 8.74 -1.71
N ASP A 200 14.69 8.23 -2.39
CA ASP A 200 15.79 7.51 -1.76
C ASP A 200 16.58 8.43 -0.80
N TYR A 201 16.81 9.67 -1.20
CA TYR A 201 17.50 10.66 -0.36
C TYR A 201 16.75 10.88 0.97
N PHE A 202 15.44 11.12 0.93
CA PHE A 202 14.68 11.42 2.15
C PHE A 202 14.37 10.18 2.98
N VAL A 203 14.23 9.02 2.39
CA VAL A 203 14.16 7.75 3.13
C VAL A 203 15.46 7.52 3.91
N ASN A 204 16.62 7.73 3.29
CA ASN A 204 17.92 7.61 3.95
C ASN A 204 18.11 8.69 5.02
N LYS A 205 17.74 9.94 4.73
CA LYS A 205 17.82 11.05 5.70
C LYS A 205 16.94 10.83 6.92
N ALA A 206 15.77 10.25 6.74
CA ALA A 206 14.85 9.95 7.83
C ALA A 206 15.37 8.82 8.74
N GLY A 207 16.25 7.93 8.24
CA GLY A 207 16.90 6.88 9.03
C GLY A 207 15.91 5.94 9.73
N ILE A 208 14.79 5.63 9.07
CA ILE A 208 13.67 4.87 9.66
C ILE A 208 14.05 3.40 9.86
N SER A 209 14.06 2.96 11.12
CA SER A 209 14.08 1.55 11.47
C SER A 209 12.65 1.00 11.52
N LEU A 210 12.46 -0.26 11.18
CA LEU A 210 11.17 -0.96 11.17
C LEU A 210 11.26 -2.27 11.94
N PRO A 211 10.17 -2.76 12.55
CA PRO A 211 10.13 -4.05 13.25
C PRO A 211 10.06 -5.21 12.24
N GLU A 212 11.17 -5.50 11.57
CA GLU A 212 11.21 -6.40 10.40
C GLU A 212 10.73 -7.81 10.72
N ALA A 213 11.11 -8.38 11.88
CA ALA A 213 10.67 -9.70 12.30
C ALA A 213 9.14 -9.76 12.50
N PHE A 214 8.57 -8.73 13.14
CA PHE A 214 7.13 -8.58 13.29
C PHE A 214 6.43 -8.43 11.92
N LEU A 215 6.96 -7.58 11.04
CA LEU A 215 6.38 -7.34 9.71
C LEU A 215 6.34 -8.61 8.85
N LYS A 216 7.38 -9.44 8.87
CA LYS A 216 7.38 -10.72 8.16
C LYS A 216 6.27 -11.66 8.65
N ARG A 217 6.10 -11.76 9.97
CA ARG A 217 5.02 -12.55 10.56
C ARG A 217 3.65 -11.99 10.23
N TRP A 218 3.51 -10.66 10.34
CA TRP A 218 2.26 -9.97 10.02
C TRP A 218 1.84 -10.17 8.56
N LEU A 219 2.77 -10.04 7.61
CA LEU A 219 2.51 -10.28 6.18
C LEU A 219 2.00 -11.71 5.91
N LEU A 220 2.54 -12.71 6.60
CA LEU A 220 2.06 -14.10 6.49
C LEU A 220 0.61 -14.24 6.95
N VAL A 221 0.27 -13.66 8.09
CA VAL A 221 -1.06 -13.73 8.68
C VAL A 221 -2.07 -12.92 7.86
N ALA A 222 -1.72 -11.69 7.48
CA ALA A 222 -2.59 -10.78 6.73
C ALA A 222 -2.95 -11.34 5.34
N ASN A 223 -2.05 -12.07 4.70
CA ASN A 223 -2.30 -12.71 3.40
C ASN A 223 -3.03 -14.05 3.48
N GLN A 224 -3.39 -14.52 4.68
CA GLN A 224 -4.23 -15.72 4.88
C GLN A 224 -3.73 -16.96 4.10
N GLY A 225 -2.43 -17.17 4.04
CA GLY A 225 -1.81 -18.30 3.35
C GLY A 225 -1.74 -18.20 1.83
N LYS A 226 -2.07 -17.05 1.23
CA LYS A 226 -1.89 -16.80 -0.22
C LYS A 226 -0.45 -16.54 -0.62
N VAL A 227 0.41 -16.24 0.36
CA VAL A 227 1.83 -15.90 0.17
C VAL A 227 2.67 -16.82 1.06
N THR A 228 3.77 -17.34 0.54
CA THR A 228 4.69 -18.20 1.29
C THR A 228 5.77 -17.38 1.99
N LYS A 229 6.50 -18.00 2.93
CA LYS A 229 7.67 -17.36 3.57
C LYS A 229 8.74 -16.99 2.54
N GLU A 230 8.95 -17.87 1.55
CA GLU A 230 9.92 -17.67 0.47
C GLU A 230 9.55 -16.49 -0.43
N ASP A 231 8.27 -16.29 -0.70
CA ASP A 231 7.79 -15.13 -1.48
C ASP A 231 8.01 -13.83 -0.72
N ILE A 232 7.70 -13.84 0.59
CA ILE A 232 7.97 -12.67 1.44
C ILE A 232 9.46 -12.35 1.47
N GLU A 233 10.34 -13.34 1.70
CA GLU A 233 11.79 -13.09 1.75
C GLU A 233 12.33 -12.47 0.44
N LYS A 234 11.79 -12.85 -0.72
CA LYS A 234 12.22 -12.30 -2.03
C LYS A 234 11.81 -10.83 -2.23
N GLU A 235 10.63 -10.46 -1.73
CA GLU A 235 10.04 -9.14 -1.98
C GLU A 235 10.18 -8.20 -0.78
N PHE A 236 10.72 -8.69 0.34
CA PHE A 236 10.71 -7.97 1.60
C PHE A 236 11.48 -6.66 1.56
N ASP A 237 12.64 -6.63 0.90
CA ASP A 237 13.45 -5.41 0.78
C ASP A 237 12.71 -4.33 -0.02
N ALA A 238 12.01 -4.72 -1.09
CA ALA A 238 11.17 -3.81 -1.88
C ALA A 238 9.99 -3.30 -1.04
N PHE A 239 9.33 -4.19 -0.30
CA PHE A 239 8.27 -3.83 0.64
C PHE A 239 8.76 -2.84 1.69
N LEU A 240 9.93 -3.08 2.30
CA LEU A 240 10.51 -2.17 3.31
C LEU A 240 10.83 -0.79 2.71
N ALA A 241 11.36 -0.74 1.49
CA ALA A 241 11.65 0.51 0.81
C ALA A 241 10.38 1.33 0.56
N ASP A 242 9.32 0.68 0.06
CA ASP A 242 8.03 1.31 -0.17
C ASP A 242 7.36 1.73 1.15
N PHE A 243 7.43 0.90 2.17
CA PHE A 243 6.84 1.23 3.48
C PHE A 243 7.57 2.40 4.15
N ARG A 244 8.91 2.45 4.10
CA ARG A 244 9.68 3.61 4.58
C ARG A 244 9.27 4.89 3.85
N TRP A 245 9.09 4.82 2.53
CA TRP A 245 8.63 5.99 1.77
C TRP A 245 7.22 6.41 2.16
N GLN A 246 6.29 5.48 2.33
CA GLN A 246 4.94 5.82 2.81
C GLN A 246 4.97 6.56 4.15
N LEU A 247 5.86 6.16 5.06
CA LEU A 247 6.04 6.83 6.35
C LEU A 247 6.61 8.24 6.19
N VAL A 248 7.64 8.41 5.35
CA VAL A 248 8.23 9.71 5.02
C VAL A 248 7.19 10.62 4.37
N ARG A 249 6.45 10.12 3.37
CA ARG A 249 5.36 10.84 2.71
C ARG A 249 4.31 11.30 3.71
N GLY A 250 3.81 10.41 4.54
CA GLY A 250 2.82 10.74 5.58
C GLY A 250 3.32 11.77 6.59
N TYR A 251 4.60 11.72 6.96
CA TYR A 251 5.24 12.74 7.79
C TYR A 251 5.28 14.11 7.09
N LEU A 252 5.70 14.16 5.82
CA LEU A 252 5.79 15.38 5.03
C LEU A 252 4.42 16.00 4.74
N MET A 253 3.41 15.17 4.44
CA MET A 253 2.01 15.62 4.29
C MET A 253 1.54 16.40 5.52
N LYS A 254 1.82 15.87 6.73
CA LYS A 254 1.48 16.53 7.99
C LYS A 254 2.33 17.77 8.24
N LYS A 255 3.65 17.69 8.04
CA LYS A 255 4.59 18.78 8.26
C LYS A 255 4.25 20.02 7.44
N TYR A 256 3.90 19.82 6.17
CA TYR A 256 3.53 20.89 5.24
C TYR A 256 2.04 21.18 5.17
N ASN A 257 1.22 20.49 5.99
CA ASN A 257 -0.25 20.61 5.98
C ASN A 257 -0.84 20.43 4.57
N LEU A 258 -0.27 19.50 3.78
CA LEU A 258 -0.78 19.15 2.47
C LEU A 258 -2.07 18.35 2.63
N LYS A 259 -3.09 18.70 1.84
CA LYS A 259 -4.39 18.04 1.85
C LYS A 259 -4.75 17.63 0.44
N ILE A 260 -5.47 16.54 0.32
CA ILE A 260 -6.13 16.11 -0.91
C ILE A 260 -7.57 16.59 -0.84
N ASP A 261 -8.04 17.23 -1.88
CA ASP A 261 -9.43 17.60 -2.03
C ASP A 261 -10.11 16.78 -3.16
N GLU A 262 -11.43 16.94 -3.30
CA GLU A 262 -12.20 16.23 -4.32
C GLU A 262 -11.76 16.58 -5.75
N LYS A 263 -11.26 17.79 -5.96
CA LYS A 263 -10.75 18.24 -7.26
C LYS A 263 -9.48 17.50 -7.63
N ASP A 264 -8.54 17.37 -6.69
CA ASP A 264 -7.30 16.61 -6.89
C ASP A 264 -7.60 15.17 -7.31
N LEU A 265 -8.54 14.52 -6.60
CA LEU A 265 -8.92 13.14 -6.90
C LEU A 265 -9.59 13.01 -8.28
N HIS A 266 -10.44 13.97 -8.63
CA HIS A 266 -11.10 13.98 -9.92
C HIS A 266 -10.12 14.19 -11.07
N GLU A 267 -9.20 15.14 -10.97
CA GLU A 267 -8.18 15.40 -11.97
C GLU A 267 -7.24 14.22 -12.16
N ALA A 268 -6.83 13.58 -11.05
CA ALA A 268 -5.99 12.39 -11.10
C ALA A 268 -6.72 11.16 -11.67
N ALA A 269 -8.01 10.99 -11.36
CA ALA A 269 -8.84 9.95 -11.95
C ALA A 269 -9.05 10.15 -13.45
N GLU A 270 -9.23 11.41 -13.90
CA GLU A 270 -9.35 11.74 -15.34
C GLU A 270 -8.04 11.44 -16.08
N ALA A 271 -6.90 11.82 -15.52
CA ALA A 271 -5.60 11.50 -16.08
C ALA A 271 -5.37 9.98 -16.17
N PHE A 272 -5.74 9.24 -15.12
CA PHE A 272 -5.63 7.78 -15.07
C PHE A 272 -6.49 7.11 -16.14
N VAL A 273 -7.76 7.49 -16.26
CA VAL A 273 -8.70 6.96 -17.26
C VAL A 273 -8.23 7.28 -18.67
N THR A 274 -7.81 8.52 -18.91
CA THR A 274 -7.30 8.95 -20.21
C THR A 274 -6.06 8.16 -20.63
N TYR A 275 -5.13 7.95 -19.69
CA TYR A 275 -3.95 7.12 -19.92
C TYR A 275 -4.31 5.68 -20.25
N GLN A 276 -5.23 5.06 -19.47
CA GLN A 276 -5.69 3.71 -19.74
C GLN A 276 -6.28 3.57 -21.13
N TYR A 277 -7.16 4.46 -21.54
CA TYR A 277 -7.76 4.40 -22.88
C TYR A 277 -6.72 4.62 -23.98
N ALA A 278 -5.76 5.52 -23.79
CA ALA A 278 -4.67 5.74 -24.74
C ALA A 278 -3.83 4.47 -24.96
N MET A 279 -3.59 3.69 -23.90
CA MET A 279 -2.87 2.41 -23.97
C MET A 279 -3.60 1.36 -24.81
N TYR A 280 -4.94 1.42 -24.88
CA TYR A 280 -5.77 0.58 -25.75
C TYR A 280 -6.01 1.17 -27.14
N GLY A 281 -5.30 2.24 -27.53
CA GLY A 281 -5.46 2.89 -28.83
C GLY A 281 -6.69 3.81 -28.93
N LEU A 282 -7.37 4.08 -27.83
CA LEU A 282 -8.59 4.88 -27.75
C LEU A 282 -8.31 6.31 -27.24
N GLY A 283 -7.24 6.94 -27.75
CA GLY A 283 -6.79 8.25 -27.28
C GLY A 283 -7.71 9.46 -27.55
N ASN A 284 -8.73 9.30 -28.42
CA ASN A 284 -9.64 10.36 -28.84
C ASN A 284 -11.10 10.07 -28.45
N LEU A 285 -11.33 9.72 -27.20
CA LEU A 285 -12.70 9.51 -26.71
C LEU A 285 -13.44 10.82 -26.42
N PRO A 286 -14.78 10.85 -26.61
CA PRO A 286 -15.63 11.96 -26.17
C PRO A 286 -15.45 12.20 -24.65
N LYS A 287 -15.50 13.48 -24.26
CA LYS A 287 -15.35 13.86 -22.85
C LYS A 287 -16.38 13.19 -21.94
N GLU A 288 -17.60 13.00 -22.44
CA GLU A 288 -18.68 12.36 -21.71
C GLU A 288 -18.33 10.91 -21.31
N MET A 289 -17.70 10.16 -22.20
CA MET A 289 -17.27 8.78 -21.91
C MET A 289 -16.13 8.75 -20.88
N ILE A 290 -15.20 9.71 -20.96
CA ILE A 290 -14.14 9.84 -19.95
C ILE A 290 -14.75 10.16 -18.59
N GLN A 291 -15.68 11.10 -18.52
CA GLN A 291 -16.35 11.49 -17.27
C GLN A 291 -17.16 10.33 -16.65
N GLU A 292 -17.85 9.55 -17.47
CA GLU A 292 -18.57 8.36 -16.98
C GLU A 292 -17.61 7.32 -16.38
N ALA A 293 -16.46 7.08 -17.05
CA ALA A 293 -15.43 6.18 -16.56
C ALA A 293 -14.78 6.71 -15.26
N VAL A 294 -14.53 8.02 -15.15
CA VAL A 294 -14.03 8.67 -13.93
C VAL A 294 -14.99 8.45 -12.76
N VAL A 295 -16.30 8.65 -12.96
CA VAL A 295 -17.31 8.39 -11.93
C VAL A 295 -17.27 6.92 -11.48
N ASN A 296 -17.07 5.98 -12.39
CA ASN A 296 -16.98 4.56 -12.03
C ASN A 296 -15.70 4.22 -11.26
N VAL A 297 -14.58 4.80 -11.63
CA VAL A 297 -13.28 4.69 -10.91
C VAL A 297 -13.43 5.22 -9.50
N LEU A 298 -14.05 6.40 -9.33
CA LEU A 298 -14.22 7.04 -8.02
C LEU A 298 -15.27 6.35 -7.11
N LYS A 299 -16.07 5.42 -7.62
CA LYS A 299 -16.93 4.55 -6.79
C LYS A 299 -16.17 3.35 -6.19
N ASN A 300 -15.05 2.98 -6.74
CA ASN A 300 -14.28 1.85 -6.28
C ASN A 300 -13.26 2.30 -5.21
N GLN A 301 -13.43 1.87 -3.98
CA GLN A 301 -12.59 2.29 -2.84
C GLN A 301 -11.11 1.97 -3.04
N GLU A 302 -10.76 0.80 -3.61
CA GLU A 302 -9.36 0.42 -3.85
C GLU A 302 -8.71 1.35 -4.89
N GLN A 303 -9.45 1.70 -5.96
CA GLN A 303 -8.95 2.62 -6.98
C GLN A 303 -8.81 4.04 -6.44
N VAL A 304 -9.78 4.50 -5.66
CA VAL A 304 -9.70 5.81 -4.99
C VAL A 304 -8.49 5.89 -4.07
N GLN A 305 -8.23 4.85 -3.28
CA GLN A 305 -7.05 4.81 -2.41
C GLN A 305 -5.75 4.90 -3.21
N ARG A 306 -5.60 4.14 -4.28
CA ARG A 306 -4.41 4.19 -5.15
C ARG A 306 -4.23 5.56 -5.81
N ILE A 307 -5.32 6.17 -6.25
CA ILE A 307 -5.30 7.52 -6.83
C ILE A 307 -4.90 8.55 -5.76
N ALA A 308 -5.45 8.44 -4.56
CA ALA A 308 -5.11 9.32 -3.45
C ALA A 308 -3.62 9.21 -3.09
N GLU A 309 -3.06 8.00 -3.03
CA GLU A 309 -1.64 7.78 -2.79
C GLU A 309 -0.75 8.42 -3.87
N ASN A 310 -1.15 8.34 -5.15
CA ASN A 310 -0.45 9.00 -6.24
C ASN A 310 -0.53 10.54 -6.15
N VAL A 311 -1.67 11.07 -5.72
CA VAL A 311 -1.85 12.51 -5.48
C VAL A 311 -0.97 12.98 -4.33
N GLU A 312 -0.91 12.21 -3.22
CA GLU A 312 0.00 12.50 -2.10
C GLU A 312 1.44 12.53 -2.54
N ASP A 313 1.88 11.50 -3.28
CA ASP A 313 3.24 11.44 -3.84
C ASP A 313 3.54 12.66 -4.72
N SER A 314 2.63 13.03 -5.60
CA SER A 314 2.79 14.18 -6.49
C SER A 314 2.91 15.50 -5.72
N LYS A 315 2.05 15.71 -4.71
CA LYS A 315 2.07 16.93 -3.88
C LYS A 315 3.35 17.01 -3.04
N VAL A 316 3.76 15.89 -2.43
CA VAL A 316 5.00 15.84 -1.65
C VAL A 316 6.21 16.06 -2.54
N MET A 317 6.28 15.41 -3.71
CA MET A 317 7.38 15.60 -4.67
C MET A 317 7.46 17.04 -5.16
N SER A 318 6.33 17.65 -5.48
CA SER A 318 6.30 19.07 -5.89
C SER A 318 6.84 19.97 -4.79
N LYS A 319 6.39 19.73 -3.55
CA LYS A 319 6.85 20.49 -2.39
C LYS A 319 8.34 20.31 -2.12
N LEU A 320 8.84 19.08 -2.17
CA LEU A 320 10.26 18.78 -1.98
C LEU A 320 11.13 19.47 -3.06
N LYS A 321 10.73 19.43 -4.34
CA LYS A 321 11.44 20.11 -5.45
C LYS A 321 11.55 21.63 -5.23
N GLU A 322 10.59 22.26 -4.52
CA GLU A 322 10.63 23.68 -4.15
C GLU A 322 11.58 23.97 -2.99
N GLU A 323 11.65 23.05 -2.02
CA GLU A 323 12.38 23.26 -0.75
C GLU A 323 13.87 22.89 -0.84
N ILE A 324 14.25 21.96 -1.71
CA ILE A 324 15.63 21.46 -1.83
C ILE A 324 16.42 22.19 -2.94
N THR A 325 17.69 21.85 -3.07
CA THR A 325 18.52 22.27 -4.20
C THR A 325 18.65 21.15 -5.22
N LEU A 326 18.15 21.37 -6.43
CA LEU A 326 18.36 20.48 -7.55
C LEU A 326 19.70 20.81 -8.22
N GLU A 327 20.64 19.87 -8.26
CA GLU A 327 21.96 20.06 -8.90
C GLU A 327 21.89 19.66 -10.39
N PRO A 328 21.92 20.62 -11.34
CA PRO A 328 21.85 20.31 -12.75
C PRO A 328 23.07 19.48 -13.18
N THR A 329 22.82 18.25 -13.63
CA THR A 329 23.85 17.31 -14.03
C THR A 329 23.66 16.89 -15.48
N LYS A 330 24.60 17.27 -16.37
CA LYS A 330 24.58 16.83 -17.77
C LYS A 330 25.19 15.44 -17.89
N ILE A 331 24.47 14.53 -18.52
CA ILE A 331 24.90 13.14 -18.69
C ILE A 331 24.55 12.64 -20.11
N THR A 332 25.35 11.75 -20.65
CA THR A 332 25.03 11.09 -21.92
C THR A 332 24.00 9.99 -21.71
N SER A 333 23.16 9.71 -22.72
CA SER A 333 22.17 8.63 -22.69
C SER A 333 22.75 7.27 -22.33
N LEU A 334 23.98 6.99 -22.75
CA LEU A 334 24.68 5.75 -22.41
C LEU A 334 24.97 5.64 -20.90
N LYS A 335 25.55 6.69 -20.32
CA LYS A 335 25.84 6.72 -18.87
C LYS A 335 24.56 6.82 -18.04
N PHE A 336 23.52 7.48 -18.57
CA PHE A 336 22.24 7.58 -17.87
C PHE A 336 21.56 6.22 -17.74
N LYS A 337 21.62 5.37 -18.77
CA LYS A 337 21.11 3.99 -18.73
C LYS A 337 21.84 3.09 -17.72
N ASP A 338 23.10 3.43 -17.37
CA ASP A 338 23.89 2.71 -16.37
C ASP A 338 23.56 3.13 -14.92
N LEU A 339 22.83 4.23 -14.73
CA LEU A 339 22.31 4.64 -13.43
C LEU A 339 21.13 3.72 -13.05
N LYS A 340 21.40 2.69 -12.30
CA LYS A 340 20.38 1.74 -11.81
C LYS A 340 19.69 2.25 -10.56
#